data_a06985df7a243a3ae4cc735becb62b1b
#
_entry.id   a06985df7a243a3ae4cc735becb62b1b
#
_cell.length_a   1.000
_cell.length_b   1.000
_cell.length_c   1.000
_cell.angle_alpha   90.00
_cell.angle_beta   90.00
_cell.angle_gamma   90.00
#
_symmetry.space_group_name_H-M   'P 1'
#
loop_
_entity.id
_entity.type
_entity.pdbx_description
1 polymer ?
#
loop_
_entity_poly.entity_id
_entity_poly.type
_entity_poly.pdbx_seq_one_letter_code
_entity_poly.pdbx_strand_id
1 'polypeptide(L)'
;MEEKEKEKDLDYKDGNALFHVVFVKGDSDVQTKKALMEIESLLGDKAVYAGLAVQSKTVEEQVSSQMGLILALGLGFIFLILIIMTNSYGEPFLFLITILLAVGLNRGTNVFLGKVSFITNNVAAILQIAVSMDYAIFLLHSFETGLEKGMDKEKALSYAVGKSLSTILASSLTTVGGFLALCAMSFGIGKDMGI
;
A
#
# COMPACT_ATOMS: atom_id res chain seq x y z
N MET A 1 -10.21 37.41 27.10
CA MET A 1 -9.01 37.06 27.91
C MET A 1 -8.17 35.96 27.24
N GLU A 2 -8.67 35.27 26.23
CA GLU A 2 -7.96 34.23 25.46
C GLU A 2 -6.99 34.74 24.38
N GLU A 3 -7.19 35.98 23.91
CA GLU A 3 -6.37 36.53 22.83
C GLU A 3 -4.99 37.04 23.29
N LYS A 4 -4.84 37.36 24.57
CA LYS A 4 -3.56 37.80 25.16
C LYS A 4 -2.61 36.68 25.55
N GLU A 5 -3.07 35.44 25.65
CA GLU A 5 -2.22 34.27 25.96
C GLU A 5 -1.50 33.71 24.73
N LYS A 6 -2.04 33.95 23.53
CA LYS A 6 -1.40 33.54 22.26
C LYS A 6 -0.20 34.37 21.84
N GLU A 7 -0.05 35.57 22.40
CA GLU A 7 1.06 36.49 22.07
C GLU A 7 2.34 36.18 22.85
N LYS A 8 2.30 35.28 23.83
CA LYS A 8 3.40 35.00 24.74
C LYS A 8 4.35 33.88 24.28
N ASP A 9 4.01 33.16 23.20
CA ASP A 9 4.80 32.03 22.66
C ASP A 9 5.60 32.41 21.39
N LEU A 10 5.80 33.70 21.14
CA LEU A 10 6.71 34.17 20.09
C LEU A 10 8.12 34.27 20.67
N ASP A 11 8.88 33.20 20.50
CA ASP A 11 10.31 33.22 20.87
C ASP A 11 11.07 33.90 19.72
N TYR A 12 11.47 35.17 19.99
CA TYR A 12 12.21 36.00 19.05
C TYR A 12 13.68 36.02 19.46
N LYS A 13 14.52 35.34 18.68
CA LYS A 13 15.96 35.28 18.94
C LYS A 13 16.75 35.48 17.65
N ASP A 14 17.76 36.35 17.72
CA ASP A 14 18.71 36.61 16.63
C ASP A 14 18.07 37.01 15.28
N GLY A 15 16.97 37.77 15.31
CA GLY A 15 16.25 38.19 14.11
C GLY A 15 15.30 37.13 13.51
N ASN A 16 15.17 35.98 14.15
CA ASN A 16 14.24 34.92 13.77
C ASN A 16 13.05 34.86 14.72
N ALA A 17 11.87 34.59 14.18
CA ALA A 17 10.65 34.41 14.97
C ALA A 17 10.20 32.94 14.89
N LEU A 18 9.85 32.35 16.03
CA LEU A 18 9.27 31.01 16.10
C LEU A 18 7.75 31.13 16.18
N PHE A 19 7.05 30.53 15.21
CA PHE A 19 5.60 30.45 15.17
C PHE A 19 5.13 29.04 15.45
N HIS A 20 4.29 28.87 16.45
CA HIS A 20 3.61 27.61 16.71
C HIS A 20 2.24 27.61 16.02
N VAL A 21 2.07 26.74 15.05
CA VAL A 21 0.78 26.53 14.37
C VAL A 21 0.16 25.24 14.90
N VAL A 22 -1.02 25.35 15.51
CA VAL A 22 -1.77 24.21 16.02
C VAL A 22 -2.88 23.86 15.05
N PHE A 23 -2.85 22.64 14.52
CA PHE A 23 -3.92 22.13 13.69
C PHE A 23 -4.96 21.42 14.57
N VAL A 24 -6.24 21.73 14.35
CA VAL A 24 -7.36 21.13 15.09
C VAL A 24 -7.60 19.68 14.70
N LYS A 25 -7.22 19.34 13.46
CA LYS A 25 -7.32 17.98 12.92
C LYS A 25 -5.98 17.27 12.98
N GLY A 26 -6.02 15.92 12.90
CA GLY A 26 -4.81 15.12 12.97
C GLY A 26 -3.78 15.46 11.88
N ASP A 27 -2.52 15.14 12.15
CA ASP A 27 -1.36 15.49 11.31
C ASP A 27 -1.44 14.94 9.88
N SER A 28 -2.15 13.84 9.68
CA SER A 28 -2.36 13.20 8.38
C SER A 28 -3.67 13.60 7.69
N ASP A 29 -4.48 14.46 8.30
CA ASP A 29 -5.75 14.91 7.69
C ASP A 29 -5.49 15.76 6.45
N VAL A 30 -6.31 15.59 5.42
CA VAL A 30 -6.22 16.30 4.13
C VAL A 30 -6.29 17.82 4.33
N GLN A 31 -7.09 18.30 5.29
CA GLN A 31 -7.21 19.74 5.56
C GLN A 31 -5.95 20.28 6.23
N THR A 32 -5.34 19.54 7.15
CA THR A 32 -4.06 19.91 7.76
C THR A 32 -2.96 20.02 6.72
N LYS A 33 -2.86 19.05 5.82
CA LYS A 33 -1.90 19.07 4.71
C LYS A 33 -2.11 20.24 3.76
N LYS A 34 -3.38 20.53 3.42
CA LYS A 34 -3.72 21.66 2.55
C LYS A 34 -3.33 22.99 3.19
N ALA A 35 -3.65 23.19 4.46
CA ALA A 35 -3.26 24.38 5.21
C ALA A 35 -1.73 24.52 5.29
N LEU A 36 -1.01 23.41 5.51
CA LEU A 36 0.45 23.40 5.50
C LEU A 36 1.03 23.81 4.14
N MET A 37 0.49 23.27 3.04
CA MET A 37 0.91 23.67 1.68
C MET A 37 0.64 25.15 1.40
N GLU A 38 -0.46 25.70 1.88
CA GLU A 38 -0.75 27.13 1.76
C GLU A 38 0.27 27.98 2.55
N ILE A 39 0.60 27.59 3.78
CA ILE A 39 1.63 28.24 4.58
C ILE A 39 3.00 28.19 3.89
N GLU A 40 3.39 27.02 3.38
CA GLU A 40 4.64 26.85 2.65
C GLU A 40 4.68 27.70 1.36
N SER A 41 3.56 27.81 0.66
CA SER A 41 3.47 28.64 -0.56
C SER A 41 3.61 30.14 -0.27
N LEU A 42 3.19 30.59 0.91
CA LEU A 42 3.27 31.98 1.33
C LEU A 42 4.67 32.36 1.82
N LEU A 43 5.31 31.50 2.58
CA LEU A 43 6.58 31.79 3.25
C LEU A 43 7.80 31.27 2.44
N GLY A 44 7.63 30.23 1.61
CA GLY A 44 8.68 29.65 0.78
C GLY A 44 9.94 29.32 1.57
N ASP A 45 11.10 29.63 1.00
CA ASP A 45 12.43 29.37 1.60
C ASP A 45 12.77 30.32 2.76
N LYS A 46 11.88 31.26 3.12
CA LYS A 46 12.10 32.20 4.22
C LYS A 46 11.81 31.59 5.59
N ALA A 47 11.22 30.42 5.64
CA ALA A 47 10.86 29.73 6.86
C ALA A 47 11.39 28.29 6.88
N VAL A 48 11.74 27.81 8.06
CA VAL A 48 12.06 26.40 8.30
C VAL A 48 10.84 25.77 8.97
N TYR A 49 10.35 24.70 8.35
CA TYR A 49 9.15 24.00 8.82
C TYR A 49 9.55 22.77 9.60
N ALA A 50 8.95 22.56 10.77
CA ALA A 50 9.18 21.40 11.61
C ALA A 50 7.88 20.96 12.30
N GLY A 51 7.79 19.70 12.66
CA GLY A 51 6.64 19.14 13.37
C GLY A 51 6.07 17.90 12.70
N LEU A 52 5.14 17.23 13.40
CA LEU A 52 4.55 15.96 12.95
C LEU A 52 3.78 16.11 11.62
N ALA A 53 3.08 17.22 11.42
CA ALA A 53 2.35 17.46 10.17
C ALA A 53 3.29 17.60 8.96
N VAL A 54 4.43 18.31 9.14
CA VAL A 54 5.46 18.45 8.11
C VAL A 54 6.09 17.10 7.80
N GLN A 55 6.46 16.36 8.84
CA GLN A 55 7.05 15.01 8.69
C GLN A 55 6.08 14.05 7.98
N SER A 56 4.82 14.05 8.37
CA SER A 56 3.78 13.23 7.74
C SER A 56 3.63 13.55 6.25
N LYS A 57 3.60 14.84 5.88
CA LYS A 57 3.55 15.28 4.48
C LYS A 57 4.79 14.82 3.71
N THR A 58 5.98 15.07 4.25
CA THR A 58 7.25 14.72 3.58
C THR A 58 7.36 13.21 3.34
N VAL A 59 7.00 12.39 4.32
CA VAL A 59 6.99 10.92 4.18
C VAL A 59 6.00 10.49 3.09
N GLU A 60 4.80 11.09 3.05
CA GLU A 60 3.82 10.79 2.02
C GLU A 60 4.31 11.14 0.61
N GLU A 61 4.93 12.31 0.44
CA GLU A 61 5.49 12.75 -0.84
C GLU A 61 6.64 11.85 -1.29
N GLN A 62 7.55 11.49 -0.40
CA GLN A 62 8.67 10.59 -0.68
C GLN A 62 8.19 9.19 -1.06
N VAL A 63 7.26 8.61 -0.31
CA VAL A 63 6.71 7.30 -0.60
C VAL A 63 5.95 7.33 -1.93
N SER A 64 5.11 8.35 -2.15
CA SER A 64 4.32 8.47 -3.38
C SER A 64 5.22 8.62 -4.61
N SER A 65 6.30 9.39 -4.52
CA SER A 65 7.24 9.60 -5.63
C SER A 65 8.01 8.33 -5.99
N GLN A 66 8.32 7.48 -5.00
CA GLN A 66 9.06 6.23 -5.21
C GLN A 66 8.16 5.03 -5.52
N MET A 67 6.85 5.14 -5.25
CA MET A 67 5.92 4.02 -5.39
C MET A 67 5.88 3.46 -6.81
N GLY A 68 5.91 4.32 -7.83
CA GLY A 68 5.94 3.89 -9.23
C GLY A 68 7.17 3.03 -9.54
N LEU A 69 8.34 3.42 -9.05
CA LEU A 69 9.58 2.66 -9.23
C LEU A 69 9.53 1.32 -8.47
N ILE A 70 9.07 1.33 -7.23
CA ILE A 70 8.95 0.12 -6.39
C ILE A 70 8.02 -0.90 -7.06
N LEU A 71 6.85 -0.45 -7.54
CA LEU A 71 5.90 -1.30 -8.25
C LEU A 71 6.47 -1.84 -9.56
N ALA A 72 7.15 -1.00 -10.34
CA ALA A 72 7.80 -1.41 -11.60
C ALA A 72 8.90 -2.44 -11.36
N LEU A 73 9.75 -2.24 -10.36
CA LEU A 73 10.79 -3.21 -9.98
C LEU A 73 10.18 -4.51 -9.46
N GLY A 74 9.14 -4.43 -8.62
CA GLY A 74 8.43 -5.60 -8.10
C GLY A 74 7.80 -6.41 -9.23
N LEU A 75 7.07 -5.78 -10.14
CA LEU A 75 6.47 -6.44 -11.30
C LEU A 75 7.53 -7.00 -12.25
N GLY A 76 8.63 -6.29 -12.47
CA GLY A 76 9.76 -6.76 -13.29
C GLY A 76 10.41 -8.01 -12.70
N PHE A 77 10.60 -8.05 -11.38
CA PHE A 77 11.15 -9.20 -10.67
C PHE A 77 10.20 -10.40 -10.74
N ILE A 78 8.90 -10.18 -10.54
CA ILE A 78 7.86 -11.20 -10.71
C ILE A 78 7.88 -11.77 -12.13
N PHE A 79 7.91 -10.91 -13.12
CA PHE A 79 7.96 -11.32 -14.53
C PHE A 79 9.19 -12.19 -14.83
N LEU A 80 10.35 -11.81 -14.29
CA LEU A 80 11.59 -12.58 -14.43
C LEU A 80 11.46 -13.97 -13.80
N ILE A 81 10.92 -14.07 -12.58
CA ILE A 81 10.70 -15.36 -11.93
C ILE A 81 9.72 -16.22 -12.72
N LEU A 82 8.61 -15.64 -13.19
CA LEU A 82 7.64 -16.37 -14.02
C LEU A 82 8.25 -16.89 -15.31
N ILE A 83 9.12 -16.14 -16.00
CA ILE A 83 9.83 -16.61 -17.18
C ILE A 83 10.73 -17.82 -16.85
N ILE A 84 11.42 -17.79 -15.72
CA ILE A 84 12.32 -18.89 -15.31
C ILE A 84 11.53 -20.13 -14.95
N MET A 85 10.37 -19.97 -14.32
CA MET A 85 9.54 -21.09 -13.84
C MET A 85 8.59 -21.66 -14.88
N THR A 86 8.35 -20.95 -15.98
CA THR A 86 7.35 -21.32 -16.97
C THR A 86 8.00 -21.84 -18.23
N ASN A 87 7.48 -22.93 -18.78
CA ASN A 87 7.94 -23.52 -20.06
C ASN A 87 7.34 -22.82 -21.30
N SER A 88 6.48 -21.82 -21.11
CA SER A 88 5.77 -21.10 -22.19
C SER A 88 5.90 -19.60 -22.06
N TYR A 89 6.30 -18.91 -23.10
CA TYR A 89 6.47 -17.45 -23.11
C TYR A 89 5.15 -16.67 -22.96
N GLY A 90 4.00 -17.29 -23.23
CA GLY A 90 2.68 -16.62 -23.11
C GLY A 90 2.12 -16.60 -21.70
N GLU A 91 2.45 -17.58 -20.87
CA GLU A 91 1.89 -17.73 -19.52
C GLU A 91 2.29 -16.58 -18.59
N PRO A 92 3.56 -16.12 -18.54
CA PRO A 92 3.95 -14.98 -17.70
C PRO A 92 3.14 -13.72 -17.98
N PHE A 93 2.82 -13.45 -19.24
CA PHE A 93 2.01 -12.29 -19.62
C PHE A 93 0.56 -12.40 -19.12
N LEU A 94 -0.04 -13.58 -19.20
CA LEU A 94 -1.39 -13.82 -18.69
C LEU A 94 -1.44 -13.63 -17.16
N PHE A 95 -0.47 -14.16 -16.43
CA PHE A 95 -0.37 -13.95 -14.98
C PHE A 95 -0.18 -12.48 -14.63
N LEU A 96 0.71 -11.77 -15.33
CA LEU A 96 0.94 -10.35 -15.11
C LEU A 96 -0.33 -9.52 -15.32
N ILE A 97 -1.06 -9.78 -16.41
CA ILE A 97 -2.34 -9.11 -16.70
C ILE A 97 -3.35 -9.39 -15.58
N THR A 98 -3.45 -10.62 -15.13
CA THR A 98 -4.37 -11.03 -14.05
C THR A 98 -4.02 -10.30 -12.74
N ILE A 99 -2.74 -10.23 -12.38
CA ILE A 99 -2.28 -9.50 -11.18
C ILE A 99 -2.59 -8.01 -11.30
N LEU A 100 -2.32 -7.39 -12.46
CA LEU A 100 -2.63 -5.98 -12.68
C LEU A 100 -4.13 -5.69 -12.61
N LEU A 101 -4.97 -6.56 -13.17
CA LEU A 101 -6.42 -6.47 -13.05
C LEU A 101 -6.87 -6.58 -11.58
N ALA A 102 -6.31 -7.51 -10.82
CA ALA A 102 -6.63 -7.68 -9.40
C ALA A 102 -6.24 -6.43 -8.58
N VAL A 103 -5.05 -5.84 -8.82
CA VAL A 103 -4.63 -4.59 -8.18
C VAL A 103 -5.52 -3.42 -8.59
N GLY A 104 -5.92 -3.35 -9.87
CA GLY A 104 -6.84 -2.33 -10.38
C GLY A 104 -8.22 -2.42 -9.72
N LEU A 105 -8.76 -3.62 -9.57
CA LEU A 105 -10.03 -3.88 -8.89
C LEU A 105 -9.94 -3.48 -7.40
N ASN A 106 -8.88 -3.85 -6.72
CA ASN A 106 -8.68 -3.48 -5.32
C ASN A 106 -8.62 -1.96 -5.14
N ARG A 107 -7.85 -1.25 -5.97
CA ARG A 107 -7.82 0.22 -5.93
C ARG A 107 -9.17 0.84 -6.26
N GLY A 108 -9.92 0.24 -7.18
CA GLY A 108 -11.27 0.67 -7.52
C GLY A 108 -12.25 0.49 -6.35
N THR A 109 -12.16 -0.60 -5.60
CA THR A 109 -13.01 -0.84 -4.43
C THR A 109 -12.70 0.08 -3.25
N ASN A 110 -11.46 0.57 -3.12
CA ASN A 110 -11.11 1.55 -2.09
C ASN A 110 -11.91 2.85 -2.17
N VAL A 111 -12.45 3.18 -3.35
CA VAL A 111 -13.36 4.34 -3.53
C VAL A 111 -14.64 4.18 -2.68
N PHE A 112 -15.12 2.97 -2.48
CA PHE A 112 -16.30 2.68 -1.66
C PHE A 112 -16.02 2.71 -0.16
N LEU A 113 -14.76 2.50 0.25
CA LEU A 113 -14.34 2.53 1.66
C LEU A 113 -14.15 3.96 2.20
N GLY A 114 -14.15 4.97 1.34
CA GLY A 114 -14.03 6.37 1.71
C GLY A 114 -12.56 6.80 1.94
N LYS A 115 -12.23 7.22 3.16
CA LYS A 115 -10.88 7.71 3.48
C LYS A 115 -9.98 6.55 3.90
N VAL A 116 -9.17 6.08 2.98
CA VAL A 116 -8.07 5.12 3.26
C VAL A 116 -6.77 5.89 3.43
N SER A 117 -5.98 5.56 4.46
CA SER A 117 -4.66 6.13 4.66
C SER A 117 -3.77 5.88 3.43
N PHE A 118 -2.93 6.85 3.08
CA PHE A 118 -2.01 6.66 1.96
C PHE A 118 -1.05 5.49 2.21
N ILE A 119 -0.64 5.27 3.46
CA ILE A 119 0.21 4.14 3.86
C ILE A 119 -0.51 2.83 3.56
N THR A 120 -1.74 2.68 4.01
CA THR A 120 -2.58 1.49 3.77
C THR A 120 -2.75 1.22 2.28
N ASN A 121 -3.07 2.24 1.48
CA ASN A 121 -3.27 2.09 0.05
C ASN A 121 -2.01 1.60 -0.69
N ASN A 122 -0.83 2.08 -0.27
CA ASN A 122 0.43 1.70 -0.89
C ASN A 122 0.90 0.31 -0.43
N VAL A 123 0.80 0.03 0.88
CA VAL A 123 1.15 -1.28 1.45
C VAL A 123 0.23 -2.37 0.90
N ALA A 124 -1.08 -2.11 0.81
CA ALA A 124 -2.05 -3.05 0.25
C ALA A 124 -1.71 -3.45 -1.20
N ALA A 125 -1.31 -2.48 -2.05
CA ALA A 125 -0.91 -2.77 -3.43
C ALA A 125 0.33 -3.67 -3.51
N ILE A 126 1.35 -3.42 -2.68
CA ILE A 126 2.57 -4.24 -2.64
C ILE A 126 2.26 -5.65 -2.13
N LEU A 127 1.51 -5.75 -1.03
CA LEU A 127 1.11 -7.04 -0.46
C LEU A 127 0.27 -7.85 -1.44
N GLN A 128 -0.66 -7.21 -2.14
CA GLN A 128 -1.49 -7.89 -3.12
C GLN A 128 -0.67 -8.45 -4.27
N ILE A 129 0.30 -7.71 -4.80
CA ILE A 129 1.19 -8.19 -5.85
C ILE A 129 1.98 -9.41 -5.34
N ALA A 130 2.57 -9.33 -4.15
CA ALA A 130 3.37 -10.41 -3.56
C ALA A 130 2.52 -11.69 -3.35
N VAL A 131 1.37 -11.56 -2.69
CA VAL A 131 0.48 -12.70 -2.40
C VAL A 131 -0.12 -13.31 -3.67
N SER A 132 -0.49 -12.48 -4.66
CA SER A 132 -1.02 -12.96 -5.94
C SER A 132 0.01 -13.79 -6.71
N MET A 133 1.30 -13.40 -6.62
CA MET A 133 2.38 -14.15 -7.23
C MET A 133 2.52 -15.54 -6.62
N ASP A 134 2.54 -15.64 -5.29
CA ASP A 134 2.68 -16.92 -4.60
C ASP A 134 1.57 -17.90 -5.00
N TYR A 135 0.34 -17.40 -5.10
CA TYR A 135 -0.81 -18.22 -5.53
C TYR A 135 -0.72 -18.61 -7.00
N ALA A 136 -0.25 -17.71 -7.86
CA ALA A 136 -0.06 -18.00 -9.28
C ALA A 136 0.99 -19.10 -9.50
N ILE A 137 2.15 -19.00 -8.84
CA ILE A 137 3.22 -19.99 -8.92
C ILE A 137 2.75 -21.34 -8.39
N PHE A 138 2.04 -21.37 -7.27
CA PHE A 138 1.53 -22.61 -6.70
C PHE A 138 0.50 -23.31 -7.61
N LEU A 139 -0.39 -22.53 -8.22
CA LEU A 139 -1.36 -23.05 -9.19
C LEU A 139 -0.67 -23.60 -10.44
N LEU A 140 0.29 -22.84 -10.99
CA LEU A 140 1.07 -23.25 -12.15
C LEU A 140 1.82 -24.55 -11.90
N HIS A 141 2.57 -24.63 -10.81
CA HIS A 141 3.32 -25.84 -10.45
C HIS A 141 2.41 -27.05 -10.23
N SER A 142 1.23 -26.84 -9.64
CA SER A 142 0.24 -27.92 -9.51
C SER A 142 -0.33 -28.36 -10.85
N PHE A 143 -0.51 -27.44 -11.79
CA PHE A 143 -0.95 -27.72 -13.16
C PHE A 143 0.11 -28.53 -13.94
N GLU A 144 1.36 -28.11 -13.91
CA GLU A 144 2.49 -28.83 -14.53
C GLU A 144 2.62 -30.24 -13.96
N THR A 145 2.53 -30.39 -12.63
CA THR A 145 2.49 -31.72 -11.99
C THR A 145 1.36 -32.62 -12.52
N GLY A 146 0.21 -32.02 -12.80
CA GLY A 146 -0.92 -32.75 -13.43
C GLY A 146 -0.59 -33.24 -14.85
N LEU A 147 0.03 -32.37 -15.65
CA LEU A 147 0.48 -32.73 -17.01
C LEU A 147 1.56 -33.81 -17.00
N GLU A 148 2.55 -33.74 -16.11
CA GLU A 148 3.60 -34.75 -15.93
C GLU A 148 3.05 -36.12 -15.54
N LYS A 149 1.91 -36.15 -14.84
CA LYS A 149 1.18 -37.39 -14.53
C LYS A 149 0.37 -37.97 -15.71
N GLY A 150 0.50 -37.36 -16.89
CA GLY A 150 -0.20 -37.79 -18.09
C GLY A 150 -1.68 -37.38 -18.16
N MET A 151 -2.10 -36.41 -17.34
CA MET A 151 -3.45 -35.85 -17.41
C MET A 151 -3.58 -34.96 -18.65
N ASP A 152 -4.74 -34.93 -19.27
CA ASP A 152 -5.07 -33.92 -20.27
C ASP A 152 -5.20 -32.52 -19.60
N LYS A 153 -5.19 -31.47 -20.42
CA LYS A 153 -5.18 -30.10 -19.92
C LYS A 153 -6.36 -29.77 -18.98
N GLU A 154 -7.55 -30.27 -19.29
CA GLU A 154 -8.76 -30.04 -18.49
C GLU A 154 -8.67 -30.71 -17.11
N LYS A 155 -8.21 -31.98 -17.11
CA LYS A 155 -8.02 -32.74 -15.87
C LYS A 155 -6.86 -32.19 -15.05
N ALA A 156 -5.75 -31.78 -15.70
CA ALA A 156 -4.62 -31.13 -15.02
C ALA A 156 -5.05 -29.81 -14.37
N LEU A 157 -5.89 -29.01 -15.05
CA LEU A 157 -6.42 -27.76 -14.47
C LEU A 157 -7.34 -28.05 -13.28
N SER A 158 -8.25 -28.98 -13.40
CA SER A 158 -9.14 -29.39 -12.30
C SER A 158 -8.34 -29.90 -11.10
N TYR A 159 -7.32 -30.72 -11.34
CA TYR A 159 -6.40 -31.20 -10.32
C TYR A 159 -5.65 -30.04 -9.64
N ALA A 160 -5.11 -29.10 -10.43
CA ALA A 160 -4.39 -27.93 -9.93
C ALA A 160 -5.27 -27.07 -9.05
N VAL A 161 -6.48 -26.74 -9.50
CA VAL A 161 -7.46 -25.94 -8.73
C VAL A 161 -7.84 -26.65 -7.44
N GLY A 162 -8.19 -27.94 -7.50
CA GLY A 162 -8.58 -28.70 -6.31
C GLY A 162 -7.46 -28.80 -5.27
N LYS A 163 -6.21 -29.03 -5.72
CA LYS A 163 -5.05 -29.09 -4.84
C LYS A 163 -4.68 -27.71 -4.28
N SER A 164 -4.71 -26.67 -5.11
CA SER A 164 -4.33 -25.31 -4.72
C SER A 164 -5.38 -24.66 -3.81
N LEU A 165 -6.67 -24.93 -4.02
CA LEU A 165 -7.76 -24.30 -3.30
C LEU A 165 -7.65 -24.49 -1.78
N SER A 166 -7.35 -25.69 -1.31
CA SER A 166 -7.19 -25.98 0.11
C SER A 166 -6.03 -25.18 0.73
N THR A 167 -4.88 -25.13 0.04
CA THR A 167 -3.69 -24.40 0.51
C THR A 167 -3.93 -22.89 0.48
N ILE A 168 -4.51 -22.38 -0.61
CA ILE A 168 -4.83 -20.95 -0.76
C ILE A 168 -5.85 -20.51 0.29
N LEU A 169 -6.90 -21.29 0.54
CA LEU A 169 -7.90 -20.97 1.58
C LEU A 169 -7.28 -20.95 2.97
N ALA A 170 -6.42 -21.91 3.32
CA ALA A 170 -5.74 -21.94 4.60
C ALA A 170 -4.81 -20.73 4.79
N SER A 171 -4.02 -20.39 3.78
CA SER A 171 -3.14 -19.21 3.80
C SER A 171 -3.94 -17.91 3.87
N SER A 172 -4.99 -17.78 3.05
CA SER A 172 -5.87 -16.61 3.06
C SER A 172 -6.56 -16.41 4.40
N LEU A 173 -7.01 -17.48 5.05
CA LEU A 173 -7.63 -17.41 6.37
C LEU A 173 -6.65 -16.90 7.44
N THR A 174 -5.39 -17.32 7.37
CA THR A 174 -4.33 -16.81 8.25
C THR A 174 -4.07 -15.32 8.02
N THR A 175 -4.01 -14.90 6.77
CA THR A 175 -3.82 -13.49 6.39
C THR A 175 -5.01 -12.64 6.87
N VAL A 176 -6.25 -13.09 6.63
CA VAL A 176 -7.46 -12.43 7.12
C VAL A 176 -7.46 -12.35 8.65
N GLY A 177 -7.06 -13.43 9.33
CA GLY A 177 -6.93 -13.43 10.80
C GLY A 177 -5.92 -12.39 11.29
N GLY A 178 -4.80 -12.23 10.60
CA GLY A 178 -3.80 -11.19 10.88
C GLY A 178 -4.36 -9.77 10.71
N PHE A 179 -5.06 -9.50 9.62
CA PHE A 179 -5.68 -8.19 9.39
C PHE A 179 -6.82 -7.91 10.38
N LEU A 180 -7.63 -8.90 10.72
CA LEU A 180 -8.66 -8.76 11.76
C LEU A 180 -8.05 -8.43 13.14
N ALA A 181 -6.87 -8.98 13.46
CA ALA A 181 -6.15 -8.62 14.68
C ALA A 181 -5.68 -7.15 14.63
N LEU A 182 -5.29 -6.62 13.47
CA LEU A 182 -4.97 -5.19 13.31
C LEU A 182 -6.20 -4.30 13.53
N CYS A 183 -7.41 -4.73 13.14
CA CYS A 183 -8.65 -4.00 13.41
C CYS A 183 -8.90 -3.80 14.92
N ALA A 184 -8.42 -4.72 15.76
CA ALA A 184 -8.56 -4.63 17.22
C ALA A 184 -7.56 -3.67 17.88
N MET A 185 -6.58 -3.13 17.12
CA MET A 185 -5.60 -2.19 17.65
C MET A 185 -6.22 -0.82 17.94
N SER A 186 -5.78 -0.18 19.01
CA SER A 186 -6.16 1.21 19.35
C SER A 186 -5.46 2.25 18.47
N PHE A 187 -4.43 1.86 17.73
CA PHE A 187 -3.66 2.75 16.86
C PHE A 187 -4.35 2.91 15.50
N GLY A 188 -4.64 4.17 15.13
CA GLY A 188 -5.47 4.49 13.97
C GLY A 188 -4.99 3.89 12.66
N ILE A 189 -3.67 3.95 12.37
CA ILE A 189 -3.09 3.38 11.14
C ILE A 189 -3.23 1.85 11.12
N GLY A 190 -3.02 1.18 12.27
CA GLY A 190 -3.18 -0.27 12.36
C GLY A 190 -4.62 -0.69 12.07
N LYS A 191 -5.60 0.02 12.63
CA LYS A 191 -7.01 -0.22 12.37
C LYS A 191 -7.38 0.00 10.89
N ASP A 192 -6.85 1.05 10.29
CA ASP A 192 -7.07 1.41 8.88
C ASP A 192 -6.48 0.35 7.92
N MET A 193 -5.37 -0.27 8.30
CA MET A 193 -4.75 -1.39 7.55
C MET A 193 -5.51 -2.72 7.70
N GLY A 194 -6.32 -2.85 8.75
CA GLY A 194 -7.09 -4.07 9.01
C GLY A 194 -8.43 -4.16 8.26
N ILE A 195 -8.89 -3.05 7.70
CA ILE A 195 -10.13 -2.93 6.93
C ILE A 195 -9.84 -3.07 5.44
#